data_7012bdd93af76218043f8ad0a3931289
#
_entry.id   7012bdd93af76218043f8ad0a3931289
#
_cell.length_a   1.000
_cell.length_b   1.000
_cell.length_c   1.000
_cell.angle_alpha   90.00
_cell.angle_beta   90.00
_cell.angle_gamma   90.00
#
_symmetry.space_group_name_H-M   'P 1'
#
loop_
_entity.id
_entity.type
_entity.pdbx_description
1 polymer ?
#
loop_
_entity_poly.entity_id
_entity_poly.type
_entity_poly.pdbx_seq_one_letter_code
_entity_poly.pdbx_strand_id
1 'polypeptide(L)'
;MVDPKTWKIAYTGPLSAAAIDSVIAGKAPAIASAPVSGTVINFPDRSPARKAEFAKISYASTIAPLIEEKCIACHQEGGIAPFGFDGYEKVKTFAPMIREAVRTDRMPPWDPDPHVGKFKDDKGVSSDQINMLAHWVEAGA
;
A
#
# COMPACT_ATOMS: atom_id res chain seq x y z
N MET A 1 -18.05 -15.51 -7.49
CA MET A 1 -17.72 -16.82 -6.88
C MET A 1 -16.54 -17.43 -7.62
N VAL A 2 -15.67 -18.09 -6.92
CA VAL A 2 -14.51 -18.81 -7.48
C VAL A 2 -14.73 -20.30 -7.29
N ASP A 3 -14.46 -21.08 -8.33
CA ASP A 3 -14.47 -22.53 -8.26
C ASP A 3 -13.29 -22.99 -7.36
N PRO A 4 -13.55 -23.71 -6.26
CA PRO A 4 -12.50 -24.09 -5.31
C PRO A 4 -11.52 -25.13 -5.83
N LYS A 5 -11.83 -25.84 -6.92
CA LYS A 5 -10.95 -26.84 -7.53
C LYS A 5 -10.01 -26.24 -8.58
N THR A 6 -10.51 -25.26 -9.35
CA THR A 6 -9.77 -24.71 -10.49
C THR A 6 -9.24 -23.32 -10.24
N TRP A 7 -9.69 -22.66 -9.17
CA TRP A 7 -9.38 -21.26 -8.83
C TRP A 7 -9.77 -20.24 -9.91
N LYS A 8 -10.68 -20.63 -10.81
CA LYS A 8 -11.23 -19.75 -11.84
C LYS A 8 -12.51 -19.10 -11.37
N ILE A 9 -12.79 -17.91 -11.89
CA ILE A 9 -14.06 -17.23 -11.64
C ILE A 9 -15.14 -18.02 -12.37
N ALA A 10 -16.06 -18.63 -11.60
CA ALA A 10 -17.17 -19.41 -12.12
C ALA A 10 -18.46 -18.58 -12.28
N TYR A 11 -18.61 -17.53 -11.47
CA TYR A 11 -19.79 -16.66 -11.51
C TYR A 11 -19.47 -15.24 -11.05
N THR A 12 -20.01 -14.24 -11.75
CA THR A 12 -20.00 -12.83 -11.38
C THR A 12 -21.43 -12.29 -11.38
N GLY A 13 -21.87 -11.64 -10.30
CA GLY A 13 -23.22 -11.07 -10.22
C GLY A 13 -23.76 -11.05 -8.78
N PRO A 14 -25.06 -10.73 -8.63
CA PRO A 14 -25.75 -10.77 -7.34
C PRO A 14 -25.71 -12.18 -6.73
N LEU A 15 -25.86 -12.25 -5.43
CA LEU A 15 -25.91 -13.55 -4.75
C LEU A 15 -27.07 -14.40 -5.30
N SER A 16 -26.76 -15.60 -5.80
CA SER A 16 -27.73 -16.53 -6.41
C SER A 16 -27.54 -17.93 -5.82
N ALA A 17 -28.58 -18.46 -5.19
CA ALA A 17 -28.55 -19.81 -4.64
C ALA A 17 -28.26 -20.86 -5.74
N ALA A 18 -28.93 -20.74 -6.90
CA ALA A 18 -28.70 -21.65 -8.03
C ALA A 18 -27.29 -21.64 -8.56
N ALA A 19 -26.60 -20.47 -8.55
CA ALA A 19 -25.21 -20.37 -8.94
C ALA A 19 -24.28 -20.98 -7.88
N ILE A 20 -24.59 -20.78 -6.59
CA ILE A 20 -23.85 -21.38 -5.47
C ILE A 20 -23.93 -22.90 -5.54
N ASP A 21 -25.13 -23.45 -5.66
CA ASP A 21 -25.39 -24.92 -5.73
C ASP A 21 -24.66 -25.56 -6.92
N SER A 22 -24.66 -24.88 -8.07
CA SER A 22 -23.94 -25.34 -9.25
C SER A 22 -22.42 -25.40 -9.01
N VAL A 23 -21.84 -24.36 -8.43
CA VAL A 23 -20.40 -24.31 -8.14
C VAL A 23 -20.01 -25.33 -7.09
N ILE A 24 -20.81 -25.53 -6.04
CA ILE A 24 -20.58 -26.57 -5.03
C ILE A 24 -20.65 -27.95 -5.65
N ALA A 25 -21.60 -28.20 -6.55
CA ALA A 25 -21.74 -29.46 -7.29
C ALA A 25 -20.64 -29.68 -8.36
N GLY A 26 -19.70 -28.72 -8.52
CA GLY A 26 -18.65 -28.78 -9.54
C GLY A 26 -19.16 -28.62 -10.97
N LYS A 27 -20.34 -28.01 -11.13
CA LYS A 27 -20.96 -27.72 -12.43
C LYS A 27 -20.84 -26.25 -12.77
N ALA A 28 -20.81 -25.94 -14.06
CA ALA A 28 -20.90 -24.55 -14.50
C ALA A 28 -22.28 -23.98 -14.20
N PRO A 29 -22.41 -22.76 -13.63
CA PRO A 29 -23.70 -22.11 -13.49
C PRO A 29 -24.36 -21.86 -14.86
N ALA A 30 -25.66 -21.99 -14.92
CA ALA A 30 -26.44 -21.75 -16.16
C ALA A 30 -26.24 -20.32 -16.71
N ILE A 31 -26.02 -19.36 -15.80
CA ILE A 31 -25.66 -17.98 -16.11
C ILE A 31 -24.32 -17.70 -15.43
N ALA A 32 -23.26 -17.45 -16.21
CA ALA A 32 -21.93 -17.20 -15.68
C ALA A 32 -21.76 -15.76 -15.17
N SER A 33 -22.54 -14.81 -15.66
CA SER A 33 -22.52 -13.40 -15.25
C SER A 33 -23.91 -12.79 -15.29
N ALA A 34 -24.26 -12.06 -14.24
CA ALA A 34 -25.50 -11.29 -14.18
C ALA A 34 -25.23 -9.85 -13.77
N PRO A 35 -25.98 -8.86 -14.28
CA PRO A 35 -25.79 -7.47 -13.92
C PRO A 35 -26.07 -7.26 -12.43
N VAL A 36 -25.26 -6.43 -11.80
CA VAL A 36 -25.42 -6.03 -10.39
C VAL A 36 -26.01 -4.63 -10.36
N SER A 37 -27.08 -4.44 -9.62
CA SER A 37 -27.55 -3.10 -9.27
C SER A 37 -26.81 -2.63 -8.03
N GLY A 38 -26.27 -1.44 -8.06
CA GLY A 38 -25.52 -0.86 -6.94
C GLY A 38 -24.88 0.46 -7.33
N THR A 39 -24.35 1.17 -6.34
CA THR A 39 -23.57 2.37 -6.58
C THR A 39 -22.19 1.97 -7.11
N VAL A 40 -21.80 2.55 -8.24
CA VAL A 40 -20.44 2.38 -8.76
C VAL A 40 -19.46 2.99 -7.75
N ILE A 41 -18.56 2.18 -7.22
CA ILE A 41 -17.44 2.69 -6.41
C ILE A 41 -16.42 3.24 -7.40
N ASN A 42 -16.44 4.56 -7.57
CA ASN A 42 -15.38 5.24 -8.29
C ASN A 42 -14.17 5.30 -7.36
N PHE A 43 -13.23 4.40 -7.57
CA PHE A 43 -11.91 4.58 -6.98
C PHE A 43 -11.36 5.90 -7.52
N PRO A 44 -10.81 6.77 -6.64
CA PRO A 44 -10.23 8.01 -7.10
C PRO A 44 -9.21 7.68 -8.20
N ASP A 45 -9.49 8.20 -9.39
CA ASP A 45 -8.62 8.04 -10.53
C ASP A 45 -7.22 8.56 -10.14
N ARG A 46 -6.19 7.82 -10.49
CA ARG A 46 -4.80 8.30 -10.44
C ARG A 46 -4.61 9.30 -11.56
N SER A 47 -5.42 10.36 -11.52
CA SER A 47 -5.49 11.35 -12.59
C SER A 47 -4.14 12.06 -12.76
N PRO A 48 -3.81 12.48 -13.96
CA PRO A 48 -2.63 13.32 -14.19
C PRO A 48 -2.55 14.53 -13.27
N ALA A 49 -3.71 15.09 -12.87
CA ALA A 49 -3.79 16.20 -11.92
C ALA A 49 -3.27 15.82 -10.52
N ARG A 50 -3.62 14.65 -9.98
CA ARG A 50 -3.07 14.18 -8.70
C ARG A 50 -1.57 13.89 -8.80
N LYS A 51 -1.13 13.31 -9.91
CA LYS A 51 0.31 13.12 -10.15
C LYS A 51 1.07 14.46 -10.16
N ALA A 52 0.53 15.48 -10.80
CA ALA A 52 1.11 16.82 -10.81
C ALA A 52 1.11 17.50 -9.43
N GLU A 53 0.11 17.23 -8.62
CA GLU A 53 0.05 17.68 -7.23
C GLU A 53 1.13 17.00 -6.38
N PHE A 54 1.24 15.69 -6.48
CA PHE A 54 2.23 14.90 -5.73
C PHE A 54 3.67 15.15 -6.18
N ALA A 55 3.88 15.50 -7.45
CA ALA A 55 5.20 15.91 -7.97
C ALA A 55 5.76 17.18 -7.30
N LYS A 56 4.94 17.92 -6.55
CA LYS A 56 5.40 19.06 -5.73
C LYS A 56 6.07 18.63 -4.42
N ILE A 57 5.95 17.36 -4.03
CA ILE A 57 6.62 16.84 -2.83
C ILE A 57 8.11 16.72 -3.11
N SER A 58 8.87 17.61 -2.51
CA SER A 58 10.32 17.68 -2.71
C SER A 58 11.01 16.58 -1.91
N TYR A 59 11.92 15.85 -2.56
CA TYR A 59 12.79 14.93 -1.84
C TYR A 59 13.63 15.67 -0.80
N ALA A 60 14.36 16.70 -1.22
CA ALA A 60 15.32 17.38 -0.36
C ALA A 60 14.71 18.07 0.86
N SER A 61 13.55 18.74 0.68
CA SER A 61 12.93 19.49 1.77
C SER A 61 11.91 18.73 2.58
N THR A 62 11.43 17.57 2.08
CA THR A 62 10.30 16.86 2.68
C THR A 62 10.66 15.41 3.01
N ILE A 63 11.13 14.66 2.02
CA ILE A 63 11.34 13.22 2.18
C ILE A 63 12.69 12.94 2.87
N ALA A 64 13.76 13.62 2.51
CA ALA A 64 15.07 13.38 3.10
C ALA A 64 15.08 13.61 4.63
N PRO A 65 14.52 14.72 5.18
CA PRO A 65 14.41 14.89 6.63
C PRO A 65 13.61 13.77 7.31
N LEU A 66 12.53 13.30 6.69
CA LEU A 66 11.74 12.20 7.22
C LEU A 66 12.54 10.88 7.26
N ILE A 67 13.25 10.56 6.17
CA ILE A 67 14.13 9.39 6.10
C ILE A 67 15.23 9.48 7.14
N GLU A 68 15.84 10.66 7.31
CA GLU A 68 16.89 10.89 8.30
C GLU A 68 16.39 10.68 9.73
N GLU A 69 15.23 11.22 10.06
CA GLU A 69 14.65 11.11 11.40
C GLU A 69 14.21 9.68 11.74
N LYS A 70 13.53 9.01 10.81
CA LYS A 70 12.79 7.75 11.09
C LYS A 70 13.52 6.49 10.63
N CYS A 71 14.39 6.57 9.64
CA CYS A 71 14.93 5.39 8.94
C CYS A 71 16.43 5.23 9.07
N ILE A 72 17.22 6.32 8.98
CA ILE A 72 18.69 6.28 8.92
C ILE A 72 19.32 5.60 10.15
N ALA A 73 18.73 5.72 11.32
CA ALA A 73 19.27 5.07 12.52
C ALA A 73 19.59 3.57 12.32
N CYS A 74 18.82 2.89 11.47
CA CYS A 74 19.03 1.49 11.12
C CYS A 74 19.56 1.33 9.69
N HIS A 75 19.11 2.17 8.75
CA HIS A 75 19.42 2.11 7.32
C HIS A 75 20.58 3.03 6.94
N GLN A 76 21.74 2.86 7.57
CA GLN A 76 23.00 3.52 7.26
C GLN A 76 24.08 2.49 6.98
N GLU A 77 25.20 2.91 6.40
CA GLU A 77 26.33 2.01 6.19
C GLU A 77 26.85 1.47 7.54
N GLY A 78 27.01 0.15 7.62
CA GLY A 78 27.35 -0.54 8.86
C GLY A 78 26.21 -0.59 9.91
N GLY A 79 25.01 -0.12 9.57
CA GLY A 79 23.83 -0.23 10.41
C GLY A 79 23.25 -1.65 10.46
N ILE A 80 22.21 -1.84 11.28
CA ILE A 80 21.56 -3.15 11.47
C ILE A 80 20.72 -3.58 10.24
N ALA A 81 20.25 -2.63 9.42
CA ALA A 81 19.47 -2.93 8.24
C ALA A 81 20.35 -3.47 7.10
N PRO A 82 19.81 -4.31 6.21
CA PRO A 82 20.59 -4.96 5.15
C PRO A 82 21.09 -4.01 4.05
N PHE A 83 20.60 -2.77 4.01
CA PHE A 83 20.99 -1.72 3.04
C PHE A 83 20.81 -0.33 3.64
N GLY A 84 21.62 0.63 3.18
CA GLY A 84 21.57 2.03 3.62
C GLY A 84 20.70 2.88 2.71
N PHE A 85 20.20 4.00 3.26
CA PHE A 85 19.48 5.06 2.53
C PHE A 85 20.35 6.32 2.37
N ASP A 86 21.65 6.15 2.24
CA ASP A 86 22.63 7.22 2.06
C ASP A 86 22.49 7.84 0.66
N GLY A 87 21.65 8.82 0.55
CA GLY A 87 21.43 9.64 -0.63
C GLY A 87 20.18 9.29 -1.46
N TYR A 88 19.82 10.25 -2.31
CA TYR A 88 18.60 10.24 -3.11
C TYR A 88 18.46 8.97 -3.98
N GLU A 89 19.51 8.60 -4.70
CA GLU A 89 19.48 7.49 -5.64
C GLU A 89 19.14 6.14 -4.98
N LYS A 90 19.68 5.92 -3.77
CA LYS A 90 19.36 4.72 -3.01
C LYS A 90 17.92 4.74 -2.52
N VAL A 91 17.47 5.85 -1.93
CA VAL A 91 16.08 5.99 -1.49
C VAL A 91 15.11 5.83 -2.66
N LYS A 92 15.42 6.43 -3.81
CA LYS A 92 14.61 6.29 -5.04
C LYS A 92 14.56 4.85 -5.55
N THR A 93 15.67 4.14 -5.56
CA THR A 93 15.73 2.73 -5.95
C THR A 93 14.81 1.86 -5.09
N PHE A 94 14.78 2.12 -3.79
CA PHE A 94 13.93 1.37 -2.85
C PHE A 94 12.53 1.98 -2.64
N ALA A 95 12.20 3.09 -3.29
CA ALA A 95 10.96 3.82 -3.05
C ALA A 95 9.67 2.97 -3.13
N PRO A 96 9.49 2.06 -4.10
CA PRO A 96 8.32 1.18 -4.12
C PRO A 96 8.24 0.26 -2.90
N MET A 97 9.39 -0.27 -2.44
CA MET A 97 9.48 -1.13 -1.27
C MET A 97 9.25 -0.33 0.03
N ILE A 98 9.81 0.88 0.13
CA ILE A 98 9.60 1.79 1.27
C ILE A 98 8.10 2.07 1.39
N ARG A 99 7.43 2.47 0.30
CA ARG A 99 5.99 2.73 0.29
C ARG A 99 5.19 1.55 0.80
N GLU A 100 5.49 0.37 0.33
CA GLU A 100 4.78 -0.85 0.72
C GLU A 100 5.05 -1.20 2.18
N ALA A 101 6.29 -1.10 2.64
CA ALA A 101 6.68 -1.43 4.00
C ALA A 101 6.07 -0.49 5.05
N VAL A 102 6.02 0.83 4.78
CA VAL A 102 5.41 1.79 5.70
C VAL A 102 3.88 1.71 5.70
N ARG A 103 3.24 1.36 4.57
CA ARG A 103 1.78 1.19 4.49
C ARG A 103 1.26 -0.08 5.14
N THR A 104 2.13 -1.04 5.35
CA THR A 104 1.82 -2.33 6.00
C THR A 104 2.40 -2.43 7.41
N ASP A 105 2.82 -1.30 7.99
CA ASP A 105 3.41 -1.18 9.33
C ASP A 105 4.59 -2.13 9.60
N ARG A 106 5.29 -2.57 8.52
CA ARG A 106 6.49 -3.41 8.65
C ARG A 106 7.75 -2.58 8.92
N MET A 107 7.71 -1.28 8.56
CA MET A 107 8.79 -0.34 8.77
C MET A 107 8.26 1.05 9.17
N PRO A 108 8.89 1.70 10.13
CA PRO A 108 9.91 1.18 11.06
C PRO A 108 9.34 0.04 11.91
N PRO A 109 10.17 -0.91 12.43
CA PRO A 109 9.72 -1.92 13.38
C PRO A 109 9.54 -1.28 14.78
N TRP A 110 8.49 -0.48 14.94
CA TRP A 110 8.22 0.35 16.11
C TRP A 110 6.78 0.11 16.57
N ASP A 111 6.63 -0.70 17.61
CA ASP A 111 5.34 -1.19 18.11
C ASP A 111 4.66 -0.34 19.22
N PRO A 112 5.30 0.65 19.87
CA PRO A 112 4.63 1.44 20.92
C PRO A 112 3.38 2.13 20.39
N ASP A 113 2.26 1.94 21.10
CA ASP A 113 0.99 2.59 20.80
C ASP A 113 1.12 4.11 20.98
N PRO A 114 0.91 4.91 19.93
CA PRO A 114 1.04 6.37 20.01
C PRO A 114 0.02 7.04 20.93
N HIS A 115 -1.03 6.32 21.34
CA HIS A 115 -2.05 6.79 22.29
C HIS A 115 -1.67 6.53 23.75
N VAL A 116 -0.61 5.78 24.00
CA VAL A 116 -0.17 5.39 25.35
C VAL A 116 1.21 5.99 25.66
N GLY A 117 1.20 7.26 26.08
CA GLY A 117 2.42 7.93 26.52
C GLY A 117 3.25 8.55 25.43
N LYS A 118 4.46 9.01 25.81
CA LYS A 118 5.46 9.59 24.91
C LYS A 118 6.75 8.82 25.07
N PHE A 119 7.32 8.42 23.95
CA PHE A 119 8.56 7.66 23.94
C PHE A 119 9.72 8.54 23.49
N LYS A 120 10.87 8.38 24.14
CA LYS A 120 12.09 9.01 23.71
C LYS A 120 12.53 8.39 22.38
N ASP A 121 12.99 9.23 21.46
CA ASP A 121 13.47 8.81 20.13
C ASP A 121 12.43 7.98 19.33
N ASP A 122 11.17 8.41 19.40
CA ASP A 122 10.03 7.79 18.70
C ASP A 122 10.31 7.66 17.19
N LYS A 123 10.37 6.42 16.72
CA LYS A 123 10.57 6.08 15.29
C LYS A 123 9.27 5.83 14.54
N GLY A 124 8.13 5.87 15.22
CA GLY A 124 6.82 5.75 14.58
C GLY A 124 6.63 6.76 13.45
N VAL A 125 5.94 6.33 12.41
CA VAL A 125 5.60 7.16 11.24
C VAL A 125 4.11 7.45 11.27
N SER A 126 3.73 8.72 11.28
CA SER A 126 2.32 9.11 11.31
C SER A 126 1.62 8.79 9.98
N SER A 127 0.29 8.71 10.01
CA SER A 127 -0.52 8.50 8.79
C SER A 127 -0.24 9.58 7.73
N ASP A 128 -0.01 10.83 8.13
CA ASP A 128 0.33 11.91 7.19
C ASP A 128 1.70 11.71 6.56
N GLN A 129 2.68 11.25 7.34
CA GLN A 129 4.03 10.93 6.85
C GLN A 129 4.00 9.72 5.90
N ILE A 130 3.19 8.69 6.21
CA ILE A 130 2.98 7.54 5.33
C ILE A 130 2.36 7.99 4.00
N ASN A 131 1.31 8.82 4.05
CA ASN A 131 0.66 9.35 2.86
C ASN A 131 1.63 10.21 2.03
N MET A 132 2.43 11.03 2.66
CA MET A 132 3.43 11.89 2.01
C MET A 132 4.48 11.04 1.26
N LEU A 133 5.04 10.02 1.90
CA LEU A 133 5.94 9.06 1.27
C LEU A 133 5.27 8.33 0.09
N ALA A 134 4.04 7.85 0.30
CA ALA A 134 3.30 7.14 -0.73
C ALA A 134 3.04 8.02 -1.97
N HIS A 135 2.62 9.26 -1.75
CA HIS A 135 2.35 10.21 -2.83
C HIS A 135 3.62 10.60 -3.60
N TRP A 136 4.74 10.81 -2.89
CA TRP A 136 6.02 11.06 -3.54
C TRP A 136 6.43 9.90 -4.45
N VAL A 137 6.31 8.66 -3.97
CA VAL A 137 6.60 7.46 -4.79
C VAL A 137 5.64 7.34 -5.98
N GLU A 138 4.35 7.63 -5.79
CA GLU A 138 3.34 7.60 -6.86
C GLU A 138 3.56 8.67 -7.93
N ALA A 139 4.21 9.77 -7.57
CA ALA A 139 4.62 10.81 -8.53
C ALA A 139 5.83 10.40 -9.38
N GLY A 140 6.61 9.43 -8.95
CA GLY A 140 7.78 8.92 -9.67
C GLY A 140 9.09 9.00 -8.90
N ALA A 141 9.03 9.45 -7.63
CA ALA A 141 10.16 9.56 -6.70
C ALA A 141 11.33 10.44 -7.21
#